data_8132c0d0454e1c04b11719ad2a0cedc4
#
_entry.id   8132c0d0454e1c04b11719ad2a0cedc4
#
_cell.length_a   1.000
_cell.length_b   1.000
_cell.length_c   1.000
_cell.angle_alpha   90.00
_cell.angle_beta   90.00
_cell.angle_gamma   90.00
#
_symmetry.space_group_name_H-M   'P 1'
#
loop_
_entity.id
_entity.type
_entity.pdbx_description
1 polymer ?
#
loop_
_entity_poly.entity_id
_entity_poly.type
_entity_poly.pdbx_seq_one_letter_code
_entity_poly.pdbx_strand_id
1 'polypeptide(L)'
;MTAPAPTSPARPTPARVLVLGDLVLDVVLMASVPIESGTDIPGRVEIRQGGSAANVARWLARLGVRSQLVCAVGRDGAGRSLVAQLRKDGVNVRAVRIAGHRTGRIGVLVAPSGERSFVADRRAATLMKADDLKPEWFDGLQLIHLPAYSLLVEPLGSAGVRAVELSRSRGARGVRVSIDLASVGPLLAHGRREARELISRLQPDVVLATESEVEALLGRHAPEGILEIAKVAVIKRGPLGARVFARDDRAAGEPPLQFDIATTAVAAEDTTGAGDAFDAGFIAGWLGALASGHGGTDALHRGTLAGHRAASRHLRSPRAELPPG
;
A
#
# COMPACT_ATOMS: atom_id res chain seq x y z
N MET A 1 -29.14 -37.20 -30.80
CA MET A 1 -27.85 -36.52 -30.64
C MET A 1 -28.10 -35.27 -29.79
N THR A 2 -27.81 -35.34 -28.51
CA THR A 2 -27.93 -34.21 -27.56
C THR A 2 -26.68 -33.32 -27.72
N ALA A 3 -26.90 -32.04 -27.99
CA ALA A 3 -25.82 -31.05 -28.06
C ALA A 3 -25.09 -30.96 -26.70
N PRO A 4 -23.72 -30.84 -26.68
CA PRO A 4 -23.00 -30.68 -25.44
C PRO A 4 -23.36 -29.35 -24.77
N ALA A 5 -23.56 -29.41 -23.45
CA ALA A 5 -23.85 -28.23 -22.64
C ALA A 5 -22.73 -27.18 -22.78
N PRO A 6 -23.04 -25.88 -22.80
CA PRO A 6 -22.04 -24.83 -22.90
C PRO A 6 -21.11 -24.91 -21.68
N THR A 7 -19.82 -25.11 -21.95
CA THR A 7 -18.75 -25.06 -20.92
C THR A 7 -18.75 -23.67 -20.28
N SER A 8 -18.98 -23.61 -18.97
CA SER A 8 -18.86 -22.36 -18.21
C SER A 8 -17.48 -21.73 -18.45
N PRO A 9 -17.37 -20.43 -18.74
CA PRO A 9 -16.08 -19.81 -18.97
C PRO A 9 -15.18 -20.00 -17.74
N ALA A 10 -13.98 -20.50 -17.95
CA ALA A 10 -12.99 -20.72 -16.91
C ALA A 10 -12.78 -19.40 -16.15
N ARG A 11 -12.88 -19.43 -14.82
CA ARG A 11 -12.60 -18.25 -13.99
C ARG A 11 -11.17 -17.77 -14.30
N PRO A 12 -10.97 -16.47 -14.58
CA PRO A 12 -9.65 -15.94 -14.87
C PRO A 12 -8.71 -16.25 -13.69
N THR A 13 -7.49 -16.65 -13.99
CA THR A 13 -6.46 -16.92 -12.96
C THR A 13 -6.25 -15.65 -12.13
N PRO A 14 -6.30 -15.74 -10.79
CA PRO A 14 -6.11 -14.56 -9.94
C PRO A 14 -4.80 -13.85 -10.22
N ALA A 15 -4.83 -12.52 -10.28
CA ALA A 15 -3.66 -11.69 -10.51
C ALA A 15 -2.59 -11.94 -9.44
N ARG A 16 -1.32 -11.93 -9.85
CA ARG A 16 -0.17 -12.04 -8.95
C ARG A 16 0.42 -10.67 -8.70
N VAL A 17 0.34 -10.20 -7.45
CA VAL A 17 0.83 -8.89 -7.01
C VAL A 17 1.90 -9.08 -5.95
N LEU A 18 3.02 -8.39 -6.11
CA LEU A 18 4.06 -8.29 -5.10
C LEU A 18 3.97 -6.92 -4.43
N VAL A 19 3.99 -6.90 -3.11
CA VAL A 19 4.15 -5.70 -2.29
C VAL A 19 5.53 -5.75 -1.64
N LEU A 20 6.30 -4.66 -1.71
CA LEU A 20 7.59 -4.57 -1.05
C LEU A 20 7.59 -3.43 -0.05
N GLY A 21 7.95 -3.72 1.20
CA GLY A 21 8.06 -2.71 2.24
C GLY A 21 7.99 -3.26 3.65
N ASP A 22 7.45 -2.47 4.54
CA ASP A 22 7.50 -2.70 5.97
C ASP A 22 6.49 -3.76 6.48
N LEU A 23 6.97 -4.51 7.46
CA LEU A 23 6.21 -5.34 8.38
C LEU A 23 6.71 -5.03 9.78
N VAL A 24 5.87 -4.42 10.60
CA VAL A 24 6.23 -3.91 11.92
C VAL A 24 5.18 -4.28 12.97
N LEU A 25 5.53 -4.07 14.23
CA LEU A 25 4.62 -4.21 15.37
C LEU A 25 4.10 -2.81 15.73
N ASP A 26 2.81 -2.60 15.67
CA ASP A 26 2.17 -1.39 16.19
C ASP A 26 1.85 -1.61 17.68
N VAL A 27 2.37 -0.72 18.52
CA VAL A 27 2.01 -0.61 19.93
C VAL A 27 1.07 0.57 20.05
N VAL A 28 -0.22 0.29 20.12
CA VAL A 28 -1.28 1.30 20.13
C VAL A 28 -1.61 1.68 21.56
N LEU A 29 -1.40 2.94 21.89
CA LEU A 29 -1.62 3.53 23.22
C LEU A 29 -2.84 4.46 23.12
N MET A 30 -3.97 4.00 23.63
CA MET A 30 -5.24 4.74 23.61
C MET A 30 -5.46 5.40 24.97
N ALA A 31 -5.18 6.70 25.05
CA ALA A 31 -5.37 7.47 26.27
C ALA A 31 -6.85 7.80 26.49
N SER A 32 -7.37 7.58 27.68
CA SER A 32 -8.76 7.94 28.06
C SER A 32 -8.91 9.42 28.42
N VAL A 33 -7.80 10.08 28.74
CA VAL A 33 -7.69 11.52 29.05
C VAL A 33 -6.47 12.11 28.35
N PRO A 34 -6.31 13.42 28.22
CA PRO A 34 -5.09 14.02 27.68
C PRO A 34 -3.84 13.52 28.42
N ILE A 35 -2.75 13.32 27.64
CA ILE A 35 -1.47 12.88 28.21
C ILE A 35 -0.85 14.01 29.01
N GLU A 36 -0.58 13.74 30.29
CA GLU A 36 0.07 14.67 31.20
C GLU A 36 1.50 14.20 31.49
N SER A 37 2.43 15.17 31.59
CA SER A 37 3.83 14.87 31.91
C SER A 37 3.99 14.52 33.39
N GLY A 38 4.76 13.44 33.65
CA GLY A 38 5.18 13.11 35.02
C GLY A 38 4.16 12.33 35.84
N THR A 39 3.06 11.86 35.24
CA THR A 39 2.05 11.07 35.97
C THR A 39 1.52 9.94 35.09
N ASP A 40 0.84 8.95 35.71
CA ASP A 40 0.13 7.89 35.05
C ASP A 40 -1.26 8.33 34.63
N ILE A 41 -1.68 7.94 33.45
CA ILE A 41 -3.03 8.18 32.94
C ILE A 41 -3.71 6.86 32.57
N PRO A 42 -5.04 6.76 32.74
CA PRO A 42 -5.77 5.56 32.33
C PRO A 42 -5.83 5.45 30.80
N GLY A 43 -5.79 4.22 30.32
CA GLY A 43 -5.85 3.94 28.88
C GLY A 43 -5.85 2.46 28.55
N ARG A 44 -5.79 2.13 27.26
CA ARG A 44 -5.61 0.78 26.75
C ARG A 44 -4.34 0.71 25.92
N VAL A 45 -3.64 -0.42 26.03
CA VAL A 45 -2.47 -0.72 25.21
C VAL A 45 -2.77 -1.99 24.42
N GLU A 46 -2.70 -1.90 23.11
CA GLU A 46 -2.92 -3.03 22.22
C GLU A 46 -1.69 -3.26 21.33
N ILE A 47 -1.41 -4.52 21.03
CA ILE A 47 -0.35 -4.90 20.10
C ILE A 47 -1.00 -5.38 18.82
N ARG A 48 -0.69 -4.70 17.72
CA ARG A 48 -1.28 -5.00 16.41
C ARG A 48 -0.19 -5.22 15.36
N GLN A 49 -0.53 -5.89 14.29
CA GLN A 49 0.33 -5.88 13.11
C GLN A 49 0.23 -4.53 12.43
N GLY A 50 1.38 -3.94 12.13
CA GLY A 50 1.54 -2.71 11.38
C GLY A 50 2.38 -2.90 10.12
N GLY A 51 2.58 -1.78 9.44
CA GLY A 51 3.27 -1.67 8.17
C GLY A 51 2.30 -1.54 7.01
N SER A 52 2.40 -0.44 6.24
CA SER A 52 1.52 -0.20 5.10
C SER A 52 1.64 -1.30 4.05
N ALA A 53 2.86 -1.70 3.70
CA ALA A 53 3.09 -2.80 2.76
C ALA A 53 2.41 -4.11 3.22
N ALA A 54 2.51 -4.44 4.50
CA ALA A 54 1.87 -5.62 5.08
C ALA A 54 0.34 -5.51 5.07
N ASN A 55 -0.20 -4.32 5.34
CA ASN A 55 -1.65 -4.07 5.29
C ASN A 55 -2.18 -4.21 3.87
N VAL A 56 -1.53 -3.61 2.86
CA VAL A 56 -1.91 -3.77 1.45
C VAL A 56 -1.85 -5.24 1.05
N ALA A 57 -0.77 -5.95 1.38
CA ALA A 57 -0.62 -7.37 1.03
C ALA A 57 -1.73 -8.23 1.64
N ARG A 58 -2.11 -8.00 2.91
CA ARG A 58 -3.20 -8.68 3.58
C ARG A 58 -4.55 -8.41 2.91
N TRP A 59 -4.83 -7.15 2.58
CA TRP A 59 -6.07 -6.79 1.91
C TRP A 59 -6.17 -7.41 0.51
N LEU A 60 -5.08 -7.42 -0.27
CA LEU A 60 -5.03 -8.10 -1.56
C LEU A 60 -5.38 -9.58 -1.43
N ALA A 61 -4.81 -10.28 -0.44
CA ALA A 61 -5.11 -11.69 -0.18
C ALA A 61 -6.60 -11.89 0.16
N ARG A 62 -7.18 -11.06 1.03
CA ARG A 62 -8.62 -11.08 1.37
C ARG A 62 -9.54 -10.82 0.18
N LEU A 63 -9.06 -10.09 -0.83
CA LEU A 63 -9.78 -9.81 -2.07
C LEU A 63 -9.56 -10.89 -3.16
N GLY A 64 -8.87 -11.98 -2.82
CA GLY A 64 -8.65 -13.11 -3.73
C GLY A 64 -7.49 -12.92 -4.71
N VAL A 65 -6.66 -11.90 -4.53
CA VAL A 65 -5.43 -11.69 -5.31
C VAL A 65 -4.32 -12.59 -4.78
N ARG A 66 -3.49 -13.18 -5.66
CA ARG A 66 -2.28 -13.92 -5.27
C ARG A 66 -1.24 -12.94 -4.74
N SER A 67 -1.36 -12.58 -3.47
CA SER A 67 -0.57 -11.57 -2.80
C SER A 67 0.75 -12.13 -2.29
N GLN A 68 1.85 -11.44 -2.59
CA GLN A 68 3.17 -11.72 -2.05
C GLN A 68 3.72 -10.47 -1.35
N LEU A 69 4.22 -10.62 -0.14
CA LEU A 69 4.94 -9.56 0.58
C LEU A 69 6.43 -9.88 0.62
N VAL A 70 7.27 -8.94 0.19
CA VAL A 70 8.71 -8.94 0.43
C VAL A 70 9.01 -7.90 1.49
N CYS A 71 9.56 -8.33 2.63
CA CYS A 71 9.81 -7.47 3.80
C CYS A 71 11.06 -7.90 4.57
N ALA A 72 11.54 -7.05 5.47
CA ALA A 72 12.60 -7.39 6.40
C ALA A 72 12.09 -7.34 7.84
N VAL A 73 12.49 -8.33 8.65
CA VAL A 73 12.17 -8.43 10.08
C VAL A 73 13.38 -8.93 10.87
N GLY A 74 13.40 -8.70 12.16
CA GLY A 74 14.41 -9.25 13.05
C GLY A 74 14.32 -10.78 13.18
N ARG A 75 15.34 -11.39 13.82
CA ARG A 75 15.34 -12.80 14.20
C ARG A 75 14.64 -13.05 15.54
N ASP A 76 13.81 -12.10 15.99
CA ASP A 76 13.09 -12.11 17.26
C ASP A 76 11.70 -12.78 17.19
N GLY A 77 11.04 -12.90 18.36
CA GLY A 77 9.69 -13.46 18.48
C GLY A 77 8.66 -12.67 17.70
N ALA A 78 8.73 -11.33 17.77
CA ALA A 78 7.81 -10.44 17.05
C ALA A 78 7.85 -10.69 15.54
N GLY A 79 9.05 -10.76 14.94
CA GLY A 79 9.20 -11.04 13.51
C GLY A 79 8.68 -12.44 13.11
N ARG A 80 8.84 -13.46 13.98
CA ARG A 80 8.26 -14.79 13.73
C ARG A 80 6.75 -14.76 13.75
N SER A 81 6.16 -14.12 14.78
CA SER A 81 4.71 -14.03 14.97
C SER A 81 4.03 -13.26 13.82
N LEU A 82 4.56 -12.08 13.45
CA LEU A 82 4.04 -11.27 12.38
C LEU A 82 4.03 -11.99 11.03
N VAL A 83 5.13 -12.68 10.68
CA VAL A 83 5.22 -13.47 9.44
C VAL A 83 4.24 -14.65 9.46
N ALA A 84 4.11 -15.36 10.59
CA ALA A 84 3.18 -16.47 10.73
C ALA A 84 1.73 -16.00 10.57
N GLN A 85 1.37 -14.87 11.19
CA GLN A 85 0.03 -14.30 11.08
C GLN A 85 -0.31 -13.91 9.63
N LEU A 86 0.59 -13.23 8.91
CA LEU A 86 0.34 -12.89 7.51
C LEU A 86 0.19 -14.11 6.60
N ARG A 87 0.97 -15.16 6.84
CA ARG A 87 0.82 -16.43 6.11
C ARG A 87 -0.53 -17.07 6.37
N LYS A 88 -1.01 -17.03 7.62
CA LYS A 88 -2.37 -17.48 7.99
C LYS A 88 -3.46 -16.64 7.29
N ASP A 89 -3.20 -15.36 7.07
CA ASP A 89 -4.08 -14.45 6.31
C ASP A 89 -4.00 -14.66 4.78
N GLY A 90 -3.26 -15.66 4.30
CA GLY A 90 -3.16 -16.01 2.88
C GLY A 90 -2.08 -15.26 2.10
N VAL A 91 -1.19 -14.51 2.75
CA VAL A 91 -0.10 -13.80 2.09
C VAL A 91 1.13 -14.71 1.92
N ASN A 92 1.71 -14.75 0.72
CA ASN A 92 3.00 -15.40 0.48
C ASN A 92 4.15 -14.51 0.97
N VAL A 93 4.61 -14.70 2.21
CA VAL A 93 5.60 -13.83 2.83
C VAL A 93 7.03 -14.29 2.54
N ARG A 94 7.81 -13.42 1.92
CA ARG A 94 9.26 -13.50 1.66
C ARG A 94 9.99 -12.58 2.64
N ALA A 95 10.26 -13.07 3.84
CA ALA A 95 10.87 -12.28 4.90
C ALA A 95 12.39 -12.46 4.93
N VAL A 96 13.13 -11.36 4.69
CA VAL A 96 14.56 -11.27 4.96
C VAL A 96 14.75 -11.14 6.48
N ARG A 97 15.62 -11.99 7.07
CA ARG A 97 15.87 -12.04 8.51
C ARG A 97 17.15 -11.30 8.86
N ILE A 98 17.03 -10.10 9.40
CA ILE A 98 18.17 -9.23 9.74
C ILE A 98 18.75 -9.66 11.10
N ALA A 99 20.03 -10.10 11.07
CA ALA A 99 20.76 -10.45 12.29
C ALA A 99 21.14 -9.21 13.09
N GLY A 100 21.15 -9.31 14.42
CA GLY A 100 21.56 -8.22 15.32
C GLY A 100 20.54 -7.08 15.44
N HIS A 101 19.42 -7.14 14.71
CA HIS A 101 18.37 -6.10 14.76
C HIS A 101 17.03 -6.71 15.17
N ARG A 102 16.27 -5.94 15.98
CA ARG A 102 14.89 -6.28 16.32
C ARG A 102 13.95 -5.92 15.16
N THR A 103 12.81 -6.61 15.13
CA THR A 103 11.67 -6.23 14.27
C THR A 103 11.22 -4.82 14.61
N GLY A 104 10.88 -4.03 13.58
CA GLY A 104 10.44 -2.65 13.74
C GLY A 104 9.18 -2.55 14.60
N ARG A 105 9.06 -1.45 15.33
CA ARG A 105 7.92 -1.11 16.19
C ARG A 105 7.49 0.31 15.95
N ILE A 106 6.20 0.53 15.93
CA ILE A 106 5.61 1.86 15.84
C ILE A 106 4.76 2.08 17.08
N GLY A 107 5.11 3.06 17.90
CA GLY A 107 4.23 3.58 18.94
C GLY A 107 3.15 4.43 18.28
N VAL A 108 1.88 4.08 18.49
CA VAL A 108 0.73 4.82 17.98
C VAL A 108 0.01 5.41 19.16
N LEU A 109 0.17 6.70 19.37
CA LEU A 109 -0.53 7.46 20.41
C LEU A 109 -1.88 7.90 19.85
N VAL A 110 -2.96 7.48 20.51
CA VAL A 110 -4.33 7.89 20.16
C VAL A 110 -4.86 8.77 21.28
N ALA A 111 -5.09 10.03 20.97
CA ALA A 111 -5.68 10.99 21.91
C ALA A 111 -7.19 10.72 22.11
N PRO A 112 -7.82 11.22 23.19
CA PRO A 112 -9.26 11.13 23.38
C PRO A 112 -10.09 11.73 22.24
N SER A 113 -9.53 12.70 21.51
CA SER A 113 -10.11 13.27 20.28
C SER A 113 -10.10 12.32 19.08
N GLY A 114 -9.41 11.17 19.16
CA GLY A 114 -9.15 10.27 18.05
C GLY A 114 -7.96 10.69 17.18
N GLU A 115 -7.30 11.79 17.48
CA GLU A 115 -6.10 12.24 16.80
C GLU A 115 -4.91 11.33 17.11
N ARG A 116 -4.00 11.14 16.14
CA ARG A 116 -2.90 10.20 16.25
C ARG A 116 -1.55 10.83 16.03
N SER A 117 -0.61 10.36 16.86
CA SER A 117 0.81 10.64 16.71
C SER A 117 1.58 9.33 16.62
N PHE A 118 2.65 9.31 15.81
CA PHE A 118 3.43 8.13 15.55
C PHE A 118 4.88 8.31 15.99
N VAL A 119 5.40 7.33 16.74
CA VAL A 119 6.82 7.22 17.07
C VAL A 119 7.36 5.98 16.38
N ALA A 120 8.13 6.17 15.31
CA ALA A 120 8.56 5.10 14.43
C ALA A 120 9.99 4.63 14.73
N ASP A 121 10.14 3.42 15.27
CA ASP A 121 11.41 2.70 15.38
C ASP A 121 11.42 1.52 14.38
N ARG A 122 11.76 1.80 13.12
CA ARG A 122 11.61 0.85 12.00
C ARG A 122 12.64 -0.27 11.98
N ARG A 123 13.84 -0.08 12.57
CA ARG A 123 14.88 -1.11 12.73
C ARG A 123 15.05 -2.02 11.51
N ALA A 124 14.86 -3.34 11.70
CA ALA A 124 15.02 -4.33 10.64
C ALA A 124 14.20 -4.02 9.38
N ALA A 125 13.05 -3.35 9.51
CA ALA A 125 12.15 -3.10 8.39
C ALA A 125 12.75 -2.22 7.28
N THR A 126 13.80 -1.44 7.59
CA THR A 126 14.49 -0.57 6.61
C THR A 126 15.84 -1.12 6.15
N LEU A 127 16.26 -2.30 6.61
CA LEU A 127 17.62 -2.82 6.41
C LEU A 127 17.74 -3.88 5.30
N MET A 128 16.69 -4.13 4.54
CA MET A 128 16.75 -5.00 3.37
C MET A 128 17.61 -4.36 2.28
N LYS A 129 18.55 -5.13 1.73
CA LYS A 129 19.45 -4.71 0.64
C LYS A 129 18.97 -5.24 -0.70
N ALA A 130 19.44 -4.65 -1.79
CA ALA A 130 19.16 -5.12 -3.14
C ALA A 130 19.55 -6.59 -3.36
N ASP A 131 20.69 -7.02 -2.80
CA ASP A 131 21.21 -8.39 -2.92
C ASP A 131 20.42 -9.43 -2.10
N ASP A 132 19.57 -9.00 -1.17
CA ASP A 132 18.67 -9.91 -0.45
C ASP A 132 17.50 -10.37 -1.32
N LEU A 133 17.25 -9.70 -2.45
CA LEU A 133 16.15 -10.00 -3.36
C LEU A 133 16.50 -11.19 -4.26
N LYS A 134 15.64 -12.20 -4.26
CA LYS A 134 15.80 -13.36 -5.13
C LYS A 134 15.01 -13.16 -6.42
N PRO A 135 15.65 -13.24 -7.60
CA PRO A 135 14.99 -13.00 -8.89
C PRO A 135 13.71 -13.82 -9.11
N GLU A 136 13.68 -15.07 -8.66
CA GLU A 136 12.52 -15.95 -8.78
C GLU A 136 11.27 -15.49 -8.01
N TRP A 137 11.42 -14.56 -7.08
CA TRP A 137 10.26 -13.97 -6.39
C TRP A 137 9.40 -13.10 -7.32
N PHE A 138 9.98 -12.65 -8.42
CA PHE A 138 9.38 -11.71 -9.37
C PHE A 138 8.79 -12.38 -10.62
N ASP A 139 8.89 -13.72 -10.74
CA ASP A 139 8.38 -14.44 -11.90
C ASP A 139 6.87 -14.31 -12.06
N GLY A 140 6.43 -13.92 -13.25
CA GLY A 140 5.02 -13.85 -13.60
C GLY A 140 4.17 -12.84 -12.83
N LEU A 141 4.79 -11.82 -12.21
CA LEU A 141 4.07 -10.72 -11.57
C LEU A 141 3.33 -9.88 -12.60
N GLN A 142 2.11 -9.44 -12.25
CA GLN A 142 1.33 -8.50 -13.04
C GLN A 142 1.42 -7.08 -12.50
N LEU A 143 1.75 -6.93 -11.21
CA LEU A 143 1.96 -5.64 -10.59
C LEU A 143 2.92 -5.76 -9.40
N ILE A 144 3.78 -4.74 -9.25
CA ILE A 144 4.51 -4.45 -8.00
C ILE A 144 3.95 -3.18 -7.37
N HIS A 145 3.72 -3.22 -6.05
CA HIS A 145 3.28 -2.07 -5.25
C HIS A 145 4.31 -1.73 -4.17
N LEU A 146 4.62 -0.43 -4.04
CA LEU A 146 5.55 0.10 -3.04
C LEU A 146 4.96 1.33 -2.35
N PRO A 147 4.85 1.35 -1.02
CA PRO A 147 4.72 2.60 -0.28
C PRO A 147 5.99 3.44 -0.46
N ALA A 148 5.87 4.75 -0.66
CA ALA A 148 7.00 5.62 -1.01
C ALA A 148 8.13 5.59 0.02
N TYR A 149 7.83 5.47 1.32
CA TYR A 149 8.89 5.39 2.32
C TYR A 149 9.75 4.11 2.24
N SER A 150 9.30 3.08 1.51
CA SER A 150 10.14 1.95 1.14
C SER A 150 11.19 2.31 0.07
N LEU A 151 11.10 3.51 -0.48
CA LEU A 151 12.04 4.05 -1.47
C LEU A 151 12.93 5.16 -0.88
N LEU A 152 12.48 5.81 0.20
CA LEU A 152 13.08 7.04 0.72
C LEU A 152 14.14 6.82 1.82
N VAL A 153 14.36 5.58 2.26
CA VAL A 153 15.29 5.25 3.34
C VAL A 153 16.22 4.12 2.91
N GLU A 154 17.53 4.38 2.93
CA GLU A 154 18.53 3.37 2.59
C GLU A 154 18.80 2.40 3.77
N PRO A 155 19.14 1.13 3.47
CA PRO A 155 19.33 0.51 2.15
C PRO A 155 18.05 -0.01 1.47
N LEU A 156 16.89 0.12 2.13
CA LEU A 156 15.61 -0.34 1.59
C LEU A 156 15.24 0.35 0.26
N GLY A 157 15.60 1.63 0.11
CA GLY A 157 15.37 2.39 -1.12
C GLY A 157 16.01 1.74 -2.34
N SER A 158 17.29 1.38 -2.24
CA SER A 158 18.02 0.64 -3.28
C SER A 158 17.39 -0.73 -3.56
N ALA A 159 16.90 -1.43 -2.53
CA ALA A 159 16.15 -2.68 -2.71
C ALA A 159 14.82 -2.46 -3.44
N GLY A 160 14.10 -1.37 -3.15
CA GLY A 160 12.86 -0.99 -3.83
C GLY A 160 13.10 -0.72 -5.33
N VAL A 161 14.14 0.04 -5.67
CA VAL A 161 14.54 0.27 -7.08
C VAL A 161 14.86 -1.05 -7.77
N ARG A 162 15.68 -1.89 -7.15
CA ARG A 162 16.04 -3.21 -7.68
C ARG A 162 14.83 -4.12 -7.86
N ALA A 163 13.86 -4.06 -6.96
CA ALA A 163 12.62 -4.83 -7.08
C ALA A 163 11.79 -4.43 -8.30
N VAL A 164 11.72 -3.14 -8.63
CA VAL A 164 11.06 -2.67 -9.86
C VAL A 164 11.79 -3.18 -11.11
N GLU A 165 13.13 -3.14 -11.14
CA GLU A 165 13.92 -3.69 -12.25
C GLU A 165 13.66 -5.19 -12.44
N LEU A 166 13.72 -5.97 -11.35
CA LEU A 166 13.42 -7.40 -11.37
C LEU A 166 11.99 -7.69 -11.83
N SER A 167 11.03 -6.88 -11.38
CA SER A 167 9.64 -7.01 -11.82
C SER A 167 9.50 -6.81 -13.32
N ARG A 168 10.19 -5.83 -13.91
CA ARG A 168 10.16 -5.55 -15.35
C ARG A 168 10.85 -6.62 -16.18
N SER A 169 11.94 -7.19 -15.67
CA SER A 169 12.70 -8.22 -16.40
C SER A 169 12.11 -9.62 -16.29
N ARG A 170 11.41 -9.94 -15.19
CA ARG A 170 10.93 -11.30 -14.87
C ARG A 170 9.40 -11.40 -14.70
N GLY A 171 8.72 -10.29 -14.53
CA GLY A 171 7.26 -10.25 -14.43
C GLY A 171 6.57 -10.65 -15.74
N ALA A 172 5.25 -10.66 -15.71
CA ALA A 172 4.45 -10.81 -16.92
C ALA A 172 4.72 -9.66 -17.89
N ARG A 173 4.54 -9.89 -19.20
CA ARG A 173 4.65 -8.81 -20.19
C ARG A 173 3.71 -7.67 -19.82
N GLY A 174 4.25 -6.44 -19.71
CA GLY A 174 3.49 -5.27 -19.29
C GLY A 174 3.20 -5.23 -17.77
N VAL A 175 4.11 -5.79 -16.94
CA VAL A 175 4.04 -5.63 -15.48
C VAL A 175 3.90 -4.16 -15.10
N ARG A 176 3.01 -3.87 -14.14
CA ARG A 176 2.70 -2.51 -13.70
C ARG A 176 3.42 -2.17 -12.41
N VAL A 177 3.76 -0.89 -12.26
CA VAL A 177 4.34 -0.32 -11.04
C VAL A 177 3.32 0.61 -10.40
N SER A 178 2.98 0.34 -9.14
CA SER A 178 2.10 1.15 -8.31
C SER A 178 2.89 1.70 -7.12
N ILE A 179 2.77 2.99 -6.87
CA ILE A 179 3.40 3.67 -5.72
C ILE A 179 2.31 4.40 -4.94
N ASP A 180 2.25 4.18 -3.62
CA ASP A 180 1.49 5.04 -2.70
C ASP A 180 2.43 6.04 -2.04
N LEU A 181 2.11 7.33 -2.05
CA LEU A 181 2.96 8.36 -1.41
C LEU A 181 3.02 8.21 0.12
N ALA A 182 2.02 7.60 0.70
CA ALA A 182 1.93 7.04 2.05
C ALA A 182 2.07 8.04 3.21
N SER A 183 2.93 9.06 3.15
CA SER A 183 3.12 10.00 4.26
C SER A 183 3.89 11.26 3.88
N VAL A 184 3.40 12.42 4.29
CA VAL A 184 4.03 13.73 4.08
C VAL A 184 5.40 13.84 4.75
N GLY A 185 5.54 13.37 5.99
CA GLY A 185 6.77 13.52 6.78
C GLY A 185 8.00 12.92 6.10
N PRO A 186 8.02 11.64 5.73
CA PRO A 186 9.13 11.02 5.01
C PRO A 186 9.43 11.66 3.66
N LEU A 187 8.42 12.10 2.90
CA LEU A 187 8.61 12.80 1.62
C LEU A 187 9.40 14.11 1.82
N LEU A 188 9.03 14.91 2.82
CA LEU A 188 9.70 16.16 3.13
C LEU A 188 11.09 15.94 3.74
N ALA A 189 11.25 14.93 4.59
CA ALA A 189 12.54 14.61 5.22
C ALA A 189 13.58 14.11 4.21
N HIS A 190 13.16 13.40 3.16
CA HIS A 190 14.05 12.97 2.07
C HIS A 190 14.46 14.12 1.16
N GLY A 191 13.67 15.18 1.10
CA GLY A 191 13.78 16.27 0.13
C GLY A 191 12.79 16.10 -1.02
N ARG A 192 12.00 17.15 -1.25
CA ARG A 192 10.91 17.13 -2.25
C ARG A 192 11.41 16.81 -3.66
N ARG A 193 12.49 17.46 -4.07
CA ARG A 193 13.07 17.26 -5.41
C ARG A 193 13.61 15.84 -5.58
N GLU A 194 14.36 15.38 -4.60
CA GLU A 194 15.01 14.07 -4.56
C GLU A 194 13.94 12.95 -4.57
N ALA A 195 12.88 13.09 -3.77
CA ALA A 195 11.75 12.15 -3.74
C ALA A 195 11.03 12.10 -5.10
N ARG A 196 10.77 13.28 -5.71
CA ARG A 196 10.13 13.36 -7.03
C ARG A 196 10.99 12.73 -8.13
N GLU A 197 12.30 13.01 -8.16
CA GLU A 197 13.23 12.43 -9.13
C GLU A 197 13.33 10.91 -8.97
N LEU A 198 13.38 10.41 -7.74
CA LEU A 198 13.42 8.98 -7.46
C LEU A 198 12.15 8.27 -7.95
N ILE A 199 10.97 8.80 -7.61
CA ILE A 199 9.68 8.23 -8.03
C ILE A 199 9.55 8.30 -9.55
N SER A 200 9.91 9.43 -10.18
CA SER A 200 9.85 9.60 -11.63
C SER A 200 10.70 8.58 -12.38
N ARG A 201 11.91 8.28 -11.90
CA ARG A 201 12.79 7.26 -12.50
C ARG A 201 12.17 5.85 -12.48
N LEU A 202 11.30 5.57 -11.53
CA LEU A 202 10.59 4.30 -11.47
C LEU A 202 9.43 4.20 -12.46
N GLN A 203 9.07 5.31 -13.13
CA GLN A 203 8.00 5.37 -14.15
C GLN A 203 6.74 4.61 -13.69
N PRO A 204 6.11 5.00 -12.59
CA PRO A 204 4.94 4.30 -12.09
C PRO A 204 3.77 4.39 -13.08
N ASP A 205 3.05 3.27 -13.23
CA ASP A 205 1.81 3.25 -13.99
C ASP A 205 0.68 3.93 -13.21
N VAL A 206 0.70 3.80 -11.88
CA VAL A 206 -0.25 4.50 -11.00
C VAL A 206 0.44 5.00 -9.74
N VAL A 207 0.12 6.23 -9.36
CA VAL A 207 0.40 6.81 -8.04
C VAL A 207 -0.92 6.94 -7.28
N LEU A 208 -0.94 6.42 -6.06
CA LEU A 208 -2.02 6.58 -5.10
C LEU A 208 -1.55 7.58 -4.03
N ALA A 209 -2.39 8.53 -3.67
CA ALA A 209 -1.99 9.58 -2.73
C ALA A 209 -3.20 10.29 -2.13
N THR A 210 -3.00 11.02 -1.05
CA THR A 210 -3.90 12.08 -0.59
C THR A 210 -3.52 13.43 -1.22
N GLU A 211 -4.41 14.42 -1.16
CA GLU A 211 -4.11 15.79 -1.65
C GLU A 211 -2.89 16.38 -0.94
N SER A 212 -2.77 16.19 0.38
CA SER A 212 -1.63 16.70 1.17
C SER A 212 -0.29 16.04 0.82
N GLU A 213 -0.29 14.75 0.46
CA GLU A 213 0.92 14.05 0.02
C GLU A 213 1.38 14.51 -1.35
N VAL A 214 0.44 14.75 -2.28
CA VAL A 214 0.76 15.32 -3.59
C VAL A 214 1.31 16.73 -3.45
N GLU A 215 0.70 17.56 -2.61
CA GLU A 215 1.21 18.90 -2.32
C GLU A 215 2.61 18.86 -1.70
N ALA A 216 2.85 17.95 -0.76
CA ALA A 216 4.17 17.76 -0.17
C ALA A 216 5.22 17.40 -1.22
N LEU A 217 4.87 16.56 -2.20
CA LEU A 217 5.78 16.13 -3.26
C LEU A 217 5.98 17.21 -4.34
N LEU A 218 4.92 17.90 -4.78
CA LEU A 218 4.96 18.84 -5.87
C LEU A 218 5.23 20.29 -5.42
N GLY A 219 4.96 20.61 -4.16
CA GLY A 219 5.09 21.96 -3.59
C GLY A 219 4.03 22.95 -4.03
N ARG A 220 2.90 22.48 -4.54
CA ARG A 220 1.79 23.29 -5.05
C ARG A 220 0.46 22.52 -4.99
N HIS A 221 -0.64 23.24 -4.88
CA HIS A 221 -2.00 22.72 -4.96
C HIS A 221 -2.43 22.45 -6.42
N ALA A 222 -1.78 21.51 -7.08
CA ALA A 222 -2.07 21.13 -8.46
C ALA A 222 -1.94 19.60 -8.58
N PRO A 223 -2.93 18.83 -8.08
CA PRO A 223 -2.80 17.36 -7.99
C PRO A 223 -2.65 16.70 -9.37
N GLU A 224 -3.14 17.30 -10.45
CA GLU A 224 -2.92 16.81 -11.80
C GLU A 224 -1.44 16.81 -12.22
N GLY A 225 -0.60 17.63 -11.58
CA GLY A 225 0.84 17.67 -11.79
C GLY A 225 1.55 16.37 -11.48
N ILE A 226 0.92 15.45 -10.73
CA ILE A 226 1.45 14.12 -10.49
C ILE A 226 1.59 13.31 -11.79
N LEU A 227 0.84 13.64 -12.83
CA LEU A 227 0.96 13.03 -14.16
C LEU A 227 2.30 13.34 -14.85
N GLU A 228 3.10 14.26 -14.34
CA GLU A 228 4.46 14.47 -14.82
C GLU A 228 5.38 13.27 -14.46
N ILE A 229 5.00 12.47 -13.47
CA ILE A 229 5.79 11.33 -12.97
C ILE A 229 5.06 9.98 -13.03
N ALA A 230 3.76 9.96 -13.32
CA ALA A 230 2.96 8.74 -13.40
C ALA A 230 1.98 8.81 -14.57
N LYS A 231 1.51 7.66 -15.09
CA LYS A 231 0.47 7.61 -16.13
C LYS A 231 -0.91 7.89 -15.56
N VAL A 232 -1.16 7.42 -14.32
CA VAL A 232 -2.42 7.55 -13.60
C VAL A 232 -2.14 8.05 -12.19
N ALA A 233 -3.00 8.94 -11.70
CA ALA A 233 -3.03 9.34 -10.30
C ALA A 233 -4.42 9.11 -9.72
N VAL A 234 -4.48 8.52 -8.53
CA VAL A 234 -5.72 8.35 -7.77
C VAL A 234 -5.57 9.09 -6.44
N ILE A 235 -6.26 10.21 -6.33
CA ILE A 235 -6.16 11.12 -5.19
C ILE A 235 -7.28 10.81 -4.20
N LYS A 236 -6.90 10.24 -3.07
CA LYS A 236 -7.80 9.86 -1.95
C LYS A 236 -8.23 11.13 -1.20
N ARG A 237 -9.52 11.36 -1.05
CA ARG A 237 -10.10 12.59 -0.47
C ARG A 237 -10.99 12.30 0.74
N GLY A 238 -10.74 11.19 1.40
CA GLY A 238 -11.49 10.74 2.58
C GLY A 238 -13.00 10.63 2.30
N PRO A 239 -13.85 11.32 3.08
CA PRO A 239 -15.31 11.27 2.91
C PRO A 239 -15.79 11.82 1.55
N LEU A 240 -14.99 12.63 0.87
CA LEU A 240 -15.31 13.18 -0.45
C LEU A 240 -15.07 12.17 -1.59
N GLY A 241 -14.55 10.98 -1.28
CA GLY A 241 -14.26 9.96 -2.28
C GLY A 241 -12.85 10.04 -2.84
N ALA A 242 -12.70 9.88 -4.16
CA ALA A 242 -11.41 9.97 -4.83
C ALA A 242 -11.54 10.67 -6.18
N ARG A 243 -10.47 11.35 -6.57
CA ARG A 243 -10.29 11.95 -7.89
C ARG A 243 -9.25 11.18 -8.67
N VAL A 244 -9.56 10.86 -9.90
CA VAL A 244 -8.66 10.15 -10.81
C VAL A 244 -8.23 11.11 -11.92
N PHE A 245 -6.91 11.13 -12.17
CA PHE A 245 -6.30 11.76 -13.32
C PHE A 245 -5.60 10.67 -14.14
N ALA A 246 -5.71 10.72 -15.45
CA ALA A 246 -4.99 9.79 -16.33
C ALA A 246 -4.53 10.50 -17.59
N ARG A 247 -3.30 10.19 -18.03
CA ARG A 247 -2.91 10.44 -19.42
C ARG A 247 -3.53 9.32 -20.23
N ASP A 248 -4.45 9.68 -21.10
CA ASP A 248 -4.97 8.77 -22.12
C ASP A 248 -4.02 8.81 -23.32
N ASP A 249 -4.05 7.76 -24.17
CA ASP A 249 -3.35 7.74 -25.47
C ASP A 249 -3.98 8.73 -26.49
N ARG A 250 -4.66 9.76 -25.98
CA ARG A 250 -5.26 10.85 -26.74
C ARG A 250 -4.17 11.71 -27.39
N ALA A 251 -4.58 12.46 -28.41
CA ALA A 251 -3.67 13.30 -29.17
C ALA A 251 -2.87 14.25 -28.27
N ALA A 252 -1.60 14.44 -28.61
CA ALA A 252 -0.72 15.35 -27.86
C ALA A 252 -1.35 16.76 -27.78
N GLY A 253 -1.60 17.23 -26.54
CA GLY A 253 -2.21 18.54 -26.29
C GLY A 253 -3.62 18.52 -25.70
N GLU A 254 -4.29 17.38 -25.63
CA GLU A 254 -5.55 17.27 -24.90
C GLU A 254 -5.33 17.28 -23.39
N PRO A 255 -6.25 17.91 -22.61
CA PRO A 255 -6.18 17.86 -21.15
C PRO A 255 -6.28 16.41 -20.65
N PRO A 256 -5.64 16.08 -19.53
CA PRO A 256 -5.74 14.72 -18.95
C PRO A 256 -7.19 14.38 -18.66
N LEU A 257 -7.51 13.10 -18.79
CA LEU A 257 -8.79 12.58 -18.31
C LEU A 257 -8.88 12.83 -16.81
N GLN A 258 -10.00 13.42 -16.37
CA GLN A 258 -10.28 13.64 -14.96
C GLN A 258 -11.72 13.22 -14.64
N PHE A 259 -11.91 12.52 -13.53
CA PHE A 259 -13.23 12.24 -12.98
C PHE A 259 -13.18 12.01 -11.47
N ASP A 260 -14.29 12.32 -10.81
CA ASP A 260 -14.50 12.12 -9.38
C ASP A 260 -15.39 10.90 -9.15
N ILE A 261 -15.05 10.10 -8.13
CA ILE A 261 -15.88 8.99 -7.66
C ILE A 261 -16.20 9.24 -6.20
N ALA A 262 -17.47 9.52 -5.93
CA ALA A 262 -17.95 9.70 -4.57
C ALA A 262 -17.92 8.39 -3.78
N THR A 263 -17.86 8.50 -2.46
CA THR A 263 -18.01 7.37 -1.53
C THR A 263 -19.05 7.68 -0.47
N THR A 264 -19.58 6.66 0.17
CA THR A 264 -20.40 6.83 1.36
C THR A 264 -19.46 7.00 2.55
N ALA A 265 -19.54 8.13 3.23
CA ALA A 265 -18.79 8.38 4.45
C ALA A 265 -19.10 7.32 5.52
N VAL A 266 -18.06 6.82 6.17
CA VAL A 266 -18.15 5.88 7.29
C VAL A 266 -17.58 6.56 8.50
N ALA A 267 -18.40 6.73 9.54
CA ALA A 267 -17.90 7.17 10.84
C ALA A 267 -17.03 6.04 11.42
N ALA A 268 -15.80 6.35 11.76
CA ALA A 268 -14.88 5.40 12.38
C ALA A 268 -13.96 6.14 13.36
N GLU A 269 -13.79 5.55 14.54
CA GLU A 269 -12.84 6.05 15.55
C GLU A 269 -11.40 5.82 15.11
N ASP A 270 -11.14 4.72 14.41
CA ASP A 270 -9.83 4.34 13.88
C ASP A 270 -9.82 4.27 12.35
N THR A 271 -9.19 5.25 11.70
CA THR A 271 -9.03 5.29 10.24
C THR A 271 -7.66 4.75 9.76
N THR A 272 -6.82 4.25 10.67
CA THR A 272 -5.48 3.74 10.33
C THR A 272 -5.57 2.53 9.40
N GLY A 273 -4.89 2.57 8.26
CA GLY A 273 -4.90 1.50 7.26
C GLY A 273 -6.08 1.56 6.28
N ALA A 274 -6.96 2.57 6.36
CA ALA A 274 -8.03 2.77 5.37
C ALA A 274 -7.46 3.09 3.99
N GLY A 275 -6.34 3.85 3.92
CA GLY A 275 -5.58 4.10 2.71
C GLY A 275 -5.03 2.80 2.12
N ASP A 276 -4.38 1.97 2.94
CA ASP A 276 -3.84 0.67 2.52
C ASP A 276 -4.95 -0.26 1.99
N ALA A 277 -6.11 -0.26 2.65
CA ALA A 277 -7.28 -1.02 2.20
C ALA A 277 -7.83 -0.50 0.86
N PHE A 278 -7.88 0.83 0.69
CA PHE A 278 -8.25 1.46 -0.57
C PHE A 278 -7.30 1.04 -1.69
N ASP A 279 -5.99 1.13 -1.46
CA ASP A 279 -4.96 0.81 -2.45
C ASP A 279 -5.05 -0.65 -2.90
N ALA A 280 -5.20 -1.57 -1.96
CA ALA A 280 -5.42 -2.98 -2.27
C ALA A 280 -6.71 -3.21 -3.06
N GLY A 281 -7.80 -2.55 -2.68
CA GLY A 281 -9.09 -2.60 -3.37
C GLY A 281 -8.99 -2.06 -4.79
N PHE A 282 -8.33 -0.91 -4.96
CA PHE A 282 -8.07 -0.32 -6.27
C PHE A 282 -7.28 -1.28 -7.17
N ILE A 283 -6.14 -1.77 -6.68
CA ILE A 283 -5.28 -2.69 -7.44
C ILE A 283 -6.05 -3.95 -7.86
N ALA A 284 -6.77 -4.58 -6.94
CA ALA A 284 -7.55 -5.77 -7.21
C ALA A 284 -8.65 -5.54 -8.26
N GLY A 285 -9.41 -4.45 -8.09
CA GLY A 285 -10.50 -4.08 -9.01
C GLY A 285 -10.00 -3.66 -10.38
N TRP A 286 -8.91 -2.88 -10.44
CA TRP A 286 -8.28 -2.44 -11.69
C TRP A 286 -7.73 -3.63 -12.50
N LEU A 287 -6.92 -4.48 -11.88
CA LEU A 287 -6.38 -5.67 -12.55
C LEU A 287 -7.48 -6.65 -12.98
N GLY A 288 -8.51 -6.84 -12.15
CA GLY A 288 -9.65 -7.68 -12.47
C GLY A 288 -10.46 -7.15 -13.66
N ALA A 289 -10.67 -5.84 -13.74
CA ALA A 289 -11.34 -5.20 -14.85
C ALA A 289 -10.55 -5.35 -16.17
N LEU A 290 -9.24 -5.07 -16.12
CA LEU A 290 -8.35 -5.25 -17.28
C LEU A 290 -8.32 -6.70 -17.75
N ALA A 291 -8.27 -7.68 -16.84
CA ALA A 291 -8.31 -9.10 -17.19
C ALA A 291 -9.65 -9.53 -17.82
N SER A 292 -10.73 -8.79 -17.54
CA SER A 292 -12.06 -8.98 -18.13
C SER A 292 -12.27 -8.19 -19.44
N GLY A 293 -11.21 -7.55 -19.97
CA GLY A 293 -11.27 -6.81 -21.23
C GLY A 293 -11.87 -5.39 -21.16
N HIS A 294 -12.04 -4.85 -19.94
CA HIS A 294 -12.51 -3.46 -19.81
C HIS A 294 -11.44 -2.45 -20.25
N GLY A 295 -11.84 -1.41 -20.94
CA GLY A 295 -10.96 -0.31 -21.37
C GLY A 295 -10.37 0.48 -20.20
N GLY A 296 -9.34 1.31 -20.49
CA GLY A 296 -8.56 2.01 -19.48
C GLY A 296 -9.40 2.81 -18.49
N THR A 297 -10.28 3.67 -18.94
CA THR A 297 -11.15 4.52 -18.10
C THR A 297 -12.12 3.69 -17.25
N ASP A 298 -12.80 2.69 -17.85
CA ASP A 298 -13.74 1.83 -17.11
C ASP A 298 -12.99 0.98 -16.08
N ALA A 299 -11.80 0.49 -16.40
CA ALA A 299 -10.98 -0.25 -15.46
C ALA A 299 -10.56 0.62 -14.26
N LEU A 300 -10.18 1.88 -14.49
CA LEU A 300 -9.85 2.84 -13.41
C LEU A 300 -11.08 3.15 -12.54
N HIS A 301 -12.24 3.36 -13.15
CA HIS A 301 -13.49 3.59 -12.43
C HIS A 301 -13.84 2.40 -11.52
N ARG A 302 -13.79 1.16 -12.04
CA ARG A 302 -14.03 -0.08 -11.29
C ARG A 302 -13.01 -0.28 -10.17
N GLY A 303 -11.74 0.02 -10.44
CA GLY A 303 -10.67 -0.01 -9.45
C GLY A 303 -10.97 0.94 -8.28
N THR A 304 -11.32 2.19 -8.58
CA THR A 304 -11.61 3.20 -7.56
C THR A 304 -12.84 2.83 -6.71
N LEU A 305 -13.91 2.33 -7.33
CA LEU A 305 -15.07 1.81 -6.60
C LEU A 305 -14.71 0.62 -5.71
N ALA A 306 -13.85 -0.28 -6.17
CA ALA A 306 -13.38 -1.40 -5.36
C ALA A 306 -12.50 -0.91 -4.19
N GLY A 307 -11.68 0.12 -4.40
CA GLY A 307 -10.94 0.82 -3.35
C GLY A 307 -11.85 1.37 -2.26
N HIS A 308 -12.90 2.11 -2.64
CA HIS A 308 -13.89 2.63 -1.68
C HIS A 308 -14.57 1.51 -0.88
N ARG A 309 -14.96 0.42 -1.53
CA ARG A 309 -15.57 -0.74 -0.84
C ARG A 309 -14.62 -1.39 0.16
N ALA A 310 -13.34 -1.53 -0.19
CA ALA A 310 -12.34 -2.10 0.70
C ALA A 310 -12.07 -1.19 1.90
N ALA A 311 -11.89 0.12 1.69
CA ALA A 311 -11.73 1.11 2.74
C ALA A 311 -12.95 1.15 3.68
N SER A 312 -14.17 1.20 3.14
CA SER A 312 -15.41 1.18 3.94
C SER A 312 -15.56 -0.09 4.76
N ARG A 313 -15.17 -1.26 4.21
CA ARG A 313 -15.15 -2.52 4.96
C ARG A 313 -14.12 -2.48 6.08
N HIS A 314 -12.94 -1.92 5.83
CA HIS A 314 -11.89 -1.76 6.83
C HIS A 314 -12.37 -0.89 7.99
N LEU A 315 -12.97 0.26 7.72
CA LEU A 315 -13.46 1.20 8.72
C LEU A 315 -14.58 0.64 9.61
N ARG A 316 -15.34 -0.34 9.09
CA ARG A 316 -16.42 -1.02 9.85
C ARG A 316 -15.94 -2.24 10.63
N SER A 317 -14.71 -2.67 10.44
CA SER A 317 -14.16 -3.88 11.08
C SER A 317 -13.12 -3.49 12.11
N PRO A 318 -13.25 -3.91 13.38
CA PRO A 318 -12.20 -3.68 14.37
C PRO A 318 -10.89 -4.32 13.91
N ARG A 319 -9.78 -3.64 14.15
CA ARG A 319 -8.45 -4.19 13.89
C ARG A 319 -8.16 -5.27 14.94
N ALA A 320 -7.82 -6.45 14.45
CA ALA A 320 -7.51 -7.56 15.34
C ALA A 320 -6.21 -7.30 16.11
N GLU A 321 -6.25 -7.51 17.40
CA GLU A 321 -5.07 -7.59 18.24
C GLU A 321 -4.26 -8.86 17.90
N LEU A 322 -2.94 -8.79 18.01
CA LEU A 322 -2.11 -9.98 17.87
C LEU A 322 -2.35 -10.87 19.07
N PRO A 323 -2.49 -12.19 18.87
CA PRO A 323 -2.61 -13.12 19.99
C PRO A 323 -1.35 -13.01 20.87
N PRO A 324 -1.48 -13.14 22.19
CA PRO A 324 -0.34 -13.23 23.08
C PRO A 324 0.59 -14.35 22.62
N GLY A 325 1.88 -14.02 22.50
CA GLY A 325 2.93 -14.94 22.00
C GLY A 325 3.32 -16.01 22.99
#